data_7c65c1903f6c41886f240b13b3bfae6f
#
_entry.id   7c65c1903f6c41886f240b13b3bfae6f
#
_cell.length_a   1.000
_cell.length_b   1.000
_cell.length_c   1.000
_cell.angle_alpha   90.00
_cell.angle_beta   90.00
_cell.angle_gamma   90.00
#
_symmetry.space_group_name_H-M   'P 1'
#
loop_
_entity.id
_entity.type
_entity.pdbx_description
1 polymer ?
#
loop_
_entity_poly.entity_id
_entity_poly.type
_entity_poly.pdbx_seq_one_letter_code
_entity_poly.pdbx_strand_id
1 'polypeptide(L)'
;MPVPDPFREGLARGWKTYNGAQLTEDLTLEADVAIIGSGAGGGTTAEILSAAGYKVLLIEEGPLKTSSDFKMLEDQAYTSLYQEGIGRMSKDGAITILQGRAVGGTTPVSYTHLTLPTKA
;
A
#
# COMPACT_ATOMS: atom_id res chain seq x y z
N MET A 1 21.94 9.25 -8.29
CA MET A 1 21.28 9.79 -7.08
C MET A 1 20.33 8.76 -6.51
N PRO A 2 20.39 8.48 -5.23
CA PRO A 2 19.38 7.63 -4.62
C PRO A 2 18.00 8.29 -4.73
N VAL A 3 16.98 7.49 -5.02
CA VAL A 3 15.59 7.95 -5.06
C VAL A 3 15.16 8.28 -3.63
N PRO A 4 14.59 9.46 -3.36
CA PRO A 4 14.05 9.78 -2.05
C PRO A 4 12.98 8.78 -1.61
N ASP A 5 13.05 8.35 -0.37
CA ASP A 5 12.09 7.40 0.21
C ASP A 5 11.48 7.99 1.49
N PRO A 6 10.46 8.85 1.34
CA PRO A 6 9.85 9.53 2.48
C PRO A 6 9.20 8.58 3.49
N PHE A 7 8.75 7.40 3.06
CA PHE A 7 8.21 6.41 3.97
C PHE A 7 9.27 5.82 4.90
N ARG A 8 10.40 5.40 4.35
CA ARG A 8 11.50 4.88 5.17
C ARG A 8 12.09 5.96 6.07
N GLU A 9 12.18 7.18 5.58
CA GLU A 9 12.58 8.32 6.38
C GLU A 9 11.59 8.60 7.51
N GLY A 10 10.30 8.53 7.25
CA GLY A 10 9.25 8.69 8.26
C GLY A 10 9.29 7.60 9.33
N LEU A 11 9.50 6.34 8.92
CA LEU A 11 9.66 5.22 9.84
C LEU A 11 10.89 5.41 10.74
N ALA A 12 12.00 5.86 10.18
CA ALA A 12 13.22 6.17 10.93
C ALA A 12 13.03 7.32 11.92
N ARG A 13 12.11 8.25 11.63
CA ARG A 13 11.73 9.33 12.54
C ARG A 13 10.70 8.94 13.62
N GLY A 14 10.23 7.70 13.61
CA GLY A 14 9.34 7.17 14.62
C GLY A 14 7.85 7.17 14.24
N TRP A 15 7.50 7.15 12.95
CA TRP A 15 6.13 6.88 12.54
C TRP A 15 5.68 5.54 13.09
N LYS A 16 4.47 5.50 13.64
CA LYS A 16 3.92 4.30 14.25
C LYS A 16 3.40 3.35 13.18
N THR A 17 4.07 2.22 13.05
CA THR A 17 3.66 1.12 12.18
C THR A 17 3.78 -0.20 12.90
N TYR A 18 2.89 -1.12 12.60
CA TYR A 18 2.87 -2.46 13.15
C TYR A 18 2.87 -3.45 11.99
N ASN A 19 3.87 -4.32 11.95
CA ASN A 19 3.91 -5.40 10.96
C ASN A 19 3.34 -6.67 11.57
N GLY A 20 2.19 -7.10 11.07
CA GLY A 20 1.50 -8.29 11.57
C GLY A 20 2.34 -9.56 11.53
N ALA A 21 3.25 -9.67 10.56
CA ALA A 21 4.14 -10.83 10.45
C ALA A 21 5.19 -10.91 11.58
N GLN A 22 5.44 -9.81 12.29
CA GLN A 22 6.40 -9.73 13.40
C GLN A 22 5.72 -9.78 14.76
N LEU A 23 4.40 -9.80 14.82
CA LEU A 23 3.67 -9.89 16.08
C LEU A 23 3.74 -11.32 16.63
N THR A 24 4.13 -11.44 17.88
CA THR A 24 4.20 -12.72 18.64
C THR A 24 3.03 -12.87 19.60
N GLU A 25 2.29 -11.81 19.86
CA GLU A 25 1.16 -11.75 20.77
C GLU A 25 0.03 -10.93 20.14
N ASP A 26 -1.17 -11.09 20.67
CA ASP A 26 -2.31 -10.27 20.28
C ASP A 26 -2.05 -8.80 20.57
N LEU A 27 -2.38 -7.93 19.63
CA LEU A 27 -2.22 -6.49 19.76
C LEU A 27 -3.59 -5.83 19.81
N THR A 28 -3.84 -5.06 20.87
CA THR A 28 -5.04 -4.23 21.00
C THR A 28 -4.67 -2.77 20.87
N LEU A 29 -5.31 -2.09 19.94
CA LEU A 29 -5.11 -0.67 19.68
C LEU A 29 -6.43 0.07 19.81
N GLU A 30 -6.35 1.32 20.27
CA GLU A 30 -7.49 2.22 20.37
C GLU A 30 -7.34 3.36 19.36
N ALA A 31 -8.41 3.66 18.65
CA ALA A 31 -8.49 4.74 17.69
C ALA A 31 -9.90 5.34 17.66
N ASP A 32 -10.02 6.57 17.18
CA ASP A 32 -11.34 7.17 16.93
C ASP A 32 -11.98 6.56 15.67
N VAL A 33 -11.17 6.22 14.69
CA VAL A 33 -11.59 5.63 13.41
C VAL A 33 -10.63 4.53 13.01
N ALA A 34 -11.17 3.37 12.65
CA ALA A 34 -10.44 2.29 12.01
C ALA A 34 -10.81 2.22 10.52
N ILE A 35 -9.83 2.26 9.65
CA ILE A 35 -9.99 2.17 8.19
C ILE A 35 -9.38 0.87 7.71
N ILE A 36 -10.14 0.07 7.00
CA ILE A 36 -9.68 -1.19 6.41
C ILE A 36 -9.39 -0.96 4.93
N GLY A 37 -8.15 -1.13 4.56
CA GLY A 37 -7.64 -0.91 3.21
C GLY A 37 -7.03 0.48 3.01
N SER A 38 -5.82 0.51 2.48
CA SER A 38 -5.04 1.73 2.22
C SER A 38 -5.02 2.15 0.75
N GLY A 39 -5.98 1.69 -0.04
CA GLY A 39 -6.15 2.12 -1.41
C GLY A 39 -6.55 3.59 -1.52
N ALA A 40 -6.92 4.03 -2.71
CA ALA A 40 -7.26 5.44 -2.97
C ALA A 40 -8.33 6.00 -2.02
N GLY A 41 -9.39 5.24 -1.74
CA GLY A 41 -10.44 5.64 -0.81
C GLY A 41 -9.98 5.70 0.64
N GLY A 42 -9.37 4.61 1.12
CA GLY A 42 -8.90 4.51 2.51
C GLY A 42 -7.78 5.49 2.83
N GLY A 43 -6.81 5.64 1.93
CA GLY A 43 -5.71 6.58 2.08
C GLY A 43 -6.17 8.03 2.13
N THR A 44 -7.05 8.43 1.23
CA THR A 44 -7.64 9.79 1.21
C THR A 44 -8.45 10.07 2.47
N THR A 45 -9.26 9.11 2.90
CA THR A 45 -10.05 9.24 4.13
C THR A 45 -9.14 9.37 5.35
N ALA A 46 -8.07 8.56 5.42
CA ALA A 46 -7.10 8.64 6.52
C ALA A 46 -6.41 10.00 6.59
N GLU A 47 -6.00 10.54 5.44
CA GLU A 47 -5.39 11.87 5.35
C GLU A 47 -6.32 12.95 5.90
N ILE A 48 -7.54 12.98 5.41
CA ILE A 48 -8.53 14.01 5.80
C ILE A 48 -8.88 13.92 7.29
N LEU A 49 -9.15 12.73 7.78
CA LEU A 49 -9.53 12.53 9.18
C LEU A 49 -8.38 12.79 10.15
N SER A 50 -7.16 12.36 9.82
CA SER A 50 -6.00 12.64 10.64
C SER A 50 -5.65 14.14 10.70
N ALA A 51 -5.78 14.84 9.56
CA ALA A 51 -5.63 16.29 9.50
C ALA A 51 -6.69 17.03 10.33
N ALA A 52 -7.89 16.46 10.45
CA ALA A 52 -8.97 16.98 11.29
C ALA A 52 -8.77 16.68 12.81
N GLY A 53 -7.72 15.95 13.18
CA GLY A 53 -7.37 15.67 14.57
C GLY A 53 -7.87 14.33 15.10
N TYR A 54 -8.51 13.51 14.28
CA TYR A 54 -8.91 12.17 14.69
C TYR A 54 -7.71 11.23 14.76
N LYS A 55 -7.73 10.34 15.75
CA LYS A 55 -6.78 9.24 15.85
C LYS A 55 -7.22 8.12 14.91
N VAL A 56 -6.52 7.97 13.80
CA VAL A 56 -6.87 7.03 12.73
C VAL A 56 -5.97 5.80 12.80
N LEU A 57 -6.58 4.62 12.75
CA LEU A 57 -5.89 3.35 12.55
C LEU A 57 -6.18 2.86 11.13
N LEU A 58 -5.14 2.74 10.32
CA LEU A 58 -5.23 2.21 8.97
C LEU A 58 -4.71 0.78 8.94
N ILE A 59 -5.55 -0.14 8.50
CA ILE A 59 -5.26 -1.58 8.45
C ILE A 59 -5.14 -2.01 6.99
N GLU A 60 -4.00 -2.59 6.61
CA GLU A 60 -3.73 -3.05 5.24
C GLU A 60 -3.24 -4.49 5.26
N GLU A 61 -3.78 -5.32 4.38
CA GLU A 61 -3.36 -6.72 4.24
C GLU A 61 -2.05 -6.90 3.47
N GLY A 62 -1.76 -5.99 2.56
CA GLY A 62 -0.60 -6.05 1.68
C GLY A 62 0.68 -5.51 2.31
N PRO A 63 1.83 -5.86 1.75
CA PRO A 63 3.11 -5.40 2.27
C PRO A 63 3.34 -3.90 2.05
N LEU A 64 4.15 -3.30 2.90
CA LEU A 64 4.69 -1.96 2.64
C LEU A 64 5.85 -2.10 1.66
N LYS A 65 5.66 -1.54 0.47
CA LYS A 65 6.72 -1.36 -0.53
C LYS A 65 6.88 0.13 -0.79
N THR A 66 8.10 0.57 -0.80
CA THR A 66 8.46 1.99 -0.93
C THR A 66 9.31 2.21 -2.16
N SER A 67 9.65 3.46 -2.46
CA SER A 67 10.44 3.82 -3.64
C SER A 67 11.74 3.02 -3.78
N SER A 68 12.38 2.67 -2.67
CA SER A 68 13.60 1.87 -2.68
C SER A 68 13.37 0.38 -2.97
N ASP A 69 12.14 -0.10 -2.87
CA ASP A 69 11.77 -1.49 -3.17
C ASP A 69 11.40 -1.70 -4.64
N PHE A 70 11.08 -0.61 -5.35
CA PHE A 70 10.68 -0.68 -6.77
C PHE A 70 11.90 -0.74 -7.67
N LYS A 71 12.08 -1.87 -8.33
CA LYS A 71 13.22 -2.11 -9.22
C LYS A 71 12.86 -2.07 -10.71
N MET A 72 11.61 -1.74 -11.03
CA MET A 72 11.06 -1.70 -12.39
C MET A 72 11.20 -3.03 -13.15
N LEU A 73 11.16 -4.14 -12.43
CA LEU A 73 11.17 -5.49 -12.98
C LEU A 73 9.78 -6.11 -12.83
N GLU A 74 9.13 -6.38 -13.94
CA GLU A 74 7.75 -6.85 -13.99
C GLU A 74 7.53 -8.18 -13.25
N ASP A 75 8.44 -9.14 -13.43
CA ASP A 75 8.36 -10.43 -12.78
C ASP A 75 8.33 -10.33 -11.25
N GLN A 76 9.12 -9.43 -10.68
CA GLN A 76 9.14 -9.15 -9.25
C GLN A 76 7.92 -8.35 -8.82
N ALA A 77 7.47 -7.39 -9.63
CA ALA A 77 6.30 -6.59 -9.34
C ALA A 77 5.02 -7.43 -9.30
N TYR A 78 4.84 -8.31 -10.25
CA TYR A 78 3.64 -9.16 -10.34
C TYR A 78 3.47 -10.07 -9.13
N THR A 79 4.52 -10.71 -8.67
CA THR A 79 4.46 -11.61 -7.54
C THR A 79 4.35 -10.90 -6.19
N SER A 80 4.93 -9.72 -6.05
CA SER A 80 5.01 -9.01 -4.76
C SER A 80 3.92 -7.97 -4.54
N LEU A 81 3.34 -7.41 -5.59
CA LEU A 81 2.44 -6.26 -5.51
C LEU A 81 1.01 -6.55 -5.95
N TYR A 82 0.79 -7.59 -6.73
CA TYR A 82 -0.53 -7.93 -7.23
C TYR A 82 -1.21 -9.02 -6.42
N GLN A 83 -2.52 -8.91 -6.30
CA GLN A 83 -3.35 -9.97 -5.75
C GLN A 83 -3.22 -11.22 -6.62
N GLU A 84 -2.89 -12.35 -6.01
CA GLU A 84 -2.71 -13.65 -6.68
C GLU A 84 -1.71 -13.62 -7.85
N GLY A 85 -0.73 -12.71 -7.83
CA GLY A 85 0.31 -12.65 -8.87
C GLY A 85 -0.24 -12.44 -10.29
N ILE A 86 -1.32 -11.67 -10.45
CA ILE A 86 -2.06 -11.45 -11.71
C ILE A 86 -2.94 -12.64 -12.13
N GLY A 87 -3.03 -13.71 -11.37
CA GLY A 87 -3.82 -14.88 -11.73
C GLY A 87 -5.34 -14.73 -11.65
N ARG A 88 -5.85 -13.55 -11.29
CA ARG A 88 -7.27 -13.33 -11.07
C ARG A 88 -8.02 -13.04 -12.36
N MET A 89 -9.05 -13.82 -12.64
CA MET A 89 -9.89 -13.69 -13.83
C MET A 89 -11.37 -13.81 -13.48
N SER A 90 -12.25 -13.32 -14.36
CA SER A 90 -13.67 -13.60 -14.31
C SER A 90 -13.91 -15.11 -14.47
N LYS A 91 -15.07 -15.59 -14.02
CA LYS A 91 -15.41 -17.03 -14.05
C LYS A 91 -15.32 -17.65 -15.46
N ASP A 92 -15.65 -16.87 -16.47
CA ASP A 92 -15.60 -17.25 -17.87
C ASP A 92 -14.23 -17.00 -18.55
N GLY A 93 -13.27 -16.47 -17.80
CA GLY A 93 -11.94 -16.13 -18.31
C GLY A 93 -11.87 -14.94 -19.26
N ALA A 94 -12.99 -14.25 -19.49
CA ALA A 94 -13.05 -13.16 -20.45
C ALA A 94 -12.39 -11.85 -19.95
N ILE A 95 -12.32 -11.65 -18.64
CA ILE A 95 -11.79 -10.44 -18.02
C ILE A 95 -10.66 -10.81 -17.05
N THR A 96 -9.49 -10.23 -17.27
CA THR A 96 -8.39 -10.28 -16.31
C THR A 96 -8.56 -9.16 -15.30
N ILE A 97 -8.53 -9.49 -14.01
CA ILE A 97 -8.68 -8.52 -12.92
C ILE A 97 -7.30 -8.22 -12.34
N LEU A 98 -6.82 -7.02 -12.60
CA LEU A 98 -5.56 -6.54 -12.05
C LEU A 98 -5.85 -5.72 -10.78
N GLN A 99 -5.41 -6.22 -9.65
CA GLN A 99 -5.61 -5.58 -8.36
C GLN A 99 -4.32 -5.59 -7.56
N GLY A 100 -3.89 -4.42 -7.11
CA GLY A 100 -2.74 -4.27 -6.22
C GLY A 100 -3.06 -4.81 -4.82
N ARG A 101 -2.05 -5.42 -4.20
CA ARG A 101 -2.08 -5.85 -2.80
C ARG A 101 -0.85 -5.32 -2.11
N ALA A 102 -0.92 -4.07 -1.71
CA ALA A 102 0.17 -3.35 -1.04
C ALA A 102 -0.39 -2.13 -0.30
N VAL A 103 0.39 -1.56 0.60
CA VAL A 103 0.08 -0.24 1.16
C VAL A 103 -0.03 0.77 0.02
N GLY A 104 -1.16 1.47 -0.07
CA GLY A 104 -1.52 2.35 -1.18
C GLY A 104 -2.41 1.69 -2.26
N GLY A 105 -2.69 0.40 -2.15
CA GLY A 105 -3.58 -0.34 -3.06
C GLY A 105 -2.99 -0.50 -4.46
N THR A 106 -3.80 -0.26 -5.48
CA THR A 106 -3.38 -0.40 -6.89
C THR A 106 -2.56 0.79 -7.39
N THR A 107 -2.64 1.94 -6.76
CA THR A 107 -1.94 3.17 -7.19
C THR A 107 -0.41 3.00 -7.28
N PRO A 108 0.30 2.46 -6.29
CA PRO A 108 1.74 2.21 -6.39
C PRO A 108 2.11 1.24 -7.51
N VAL A 109 1.24 0.28 -7.78
CA VAL A 109 1.43 -0.73 -8.81
C VAL A 109 1.31 -0.12 -10.20
N SER A 110 0.33 0.75 -10.40
CA SER A 110 0.13 1.47 -11.66
C SER A 110 1.33 2.37 -12.00
N TYR A 111 1.99 2.93 -11.00
CA TYR A 111 3.21 3.72 -11.19
C TYR A 111 4.36 2.89 -11.77
N THR A 112 4.44 1.61 -11.47
CA THR A 112 5.47 0.72 -12.02
C THR A 112 5.25 0.38 -13.48
N HIS A 113 4.03 0.55 -14.01
CA HIS A 113 3.67 0.26 -15.40
C HIS A 113 3.55 1.49 -16.29
N LEU A 114 3.20 2.61 -15.72
CA LEU A 114 2.92 3.82 -16.45
C LEU A 114 4.03 4.84 -16.20
N THR A 115 5.02 4.84 -17.08
CA THR A 115 5.89 6.00 -17.23
C THR A 115 5.10 7.14 -17.88
N LEU A 116 4.00 7.53 -17.28
CA LEU A 116 3.34 8.75 -17.67
C LEU A 116 4.10 9.91 -17.03
N PRO A 117 4.64 10.84 -17.84
CA PRO A 117 5.10 12.10 -17.29
C PRO A 117 3.88 12.82 -16.74
N THR A 118 3.52 12.53 -15.50
CA THR A 118 2.58 13.35 -14.77
C THR A 118 3.30 14.65 -14.43
N LYS A 119 3.08 15.62 -15.23
CA LYS A 119 3.22 16.98 -14.73
C LYS A 119 2.12 17.18 -13.70
N ALA A 120 2.51 17.14 -12.47
CA ALA A 120 1.67 17.68 -11.43
C ALA A 120 1.37 19.15 -11.74
#